data_f07e63015c39cf795f410dcf156d437a
#
_entry.id   f07e63015c39cf795f410dcf156d437a
#
_cell.length_a   1.000
_cell.length_b   1.000
_cell.length_c   1.000
_cell.angle_alpha   90.00
_cell.angle_beta   90.00
_cell.angle_gamma   90.00
#
_symmetry.space_group_name_H-M   'P 1'
#
loop_
_entity.id
_entity.type
_entity.pdbx_description
1 polymer ?
#
loop_
_entity_poly.entity_id
_entity_poly.type
_entity_poly.pdbx_seq_one_letter_code
_entity_poly.pdbx_strand_id
1 'polypeptide(L)'
;MAKSNDAQPKSFVGKYVEDIEMALIASAVSGKHGLLIGAPGWGKTAIAVSMAGQIAQKDEWTFTRFATSTPPEEVTGPIDPAAALRTPPAIEYNIEGTPYDPNARLSVFDEVFRPSDVIFDIFLDLLDRQDVGIDVAPTIWGTSNFIVKSERTEALRDRIALWVWVVPDELDVTSVIGVHMNRDYNQRLEMVNGRPIPTMAEIDAIRKSKPTQNAIDTVTSYLEVLSTESKKGGFRVNPRRLEQWSSIVYRTTMYLNGGDSDFDSIPEDMGIVMKYAYPCFDKNKWIEWQEIASSVADPVAAAIETVTKDAYAEFKRVQRSGGGKYEMAEELGKVMAKAERNFASVTKKKNDKRVITALDGLRDCFAQLCRGEDPF
;
A
#
# COMPACT_ATOMS: atom_id res chain seq x y z
N MET A 1 -7.35 -2.33 42.16
CA MET A 1 -6.36 -1.71 41.24
C MET A 1 -6.78 -2.00 39.85
N ALA A 2 -7.49 -1.07 39.22
CA ALA A 2 -7.92 -1.17 37.81
C ALA A 2 -6.71 -0.83 36.95
N LYS A 3 -6.36 -1.74 36.03
CA LYS A 3 -5.38 -1.44 34.94
C LYS A 3 -6.04 -0.43 34.02
N SER A 4 -5.51 0.78 33.97
CA SER A 4 -5.86 1.77 32.95
C SER A 4 -5.43 1.21 31.60
N ASN A 5 -6.40 0.89 30.77
CA ASN A 5 -6.18 0.70 29.36
C ASN A 5 -5.95 2.11 28.75
N ASP A 6 -4.72 2.60 28.79
CA ASP A 6 -4.30 3.76 28.02
C ASP A 6 -4.16 3.34 26.54
N ALA A 7 -5.29 3.10 25.89
CA ALA A 7 -5.36 3.05 24.43
C ALA A 7 -5.18 4.49 23.94
N GLN A 8 -4.00 4.80 23.43
CA GLN A 8 -3.72 6.09 22.78
C GLN A 8 -4.71 6.29 21.62
N PRO A 9 -5.28 7.49 21.45
CA PRO A 9 -6.21 7.76 20.36
C PRO A 9 -5.46 7.68 19.02
N LYS A 10 -5.78 6.68 18.22
CA LYS A 10 -5.32 6.61 16.82
C LYS A 10 -5.92 7.80 16.06
N SER A 11 -5.12 8.57 15.37
CA SER A 11 -5.53 9.80 14.67
C SER A 11 -6.50 9.56 13.52
N PHE A 12 -6.53 8.35 12.96
CA PHE A 12 -7.50 7.83 12.01
C PHE A 12 -7.79 6.38 12.40
N VAL A 13 -9.03 5.94 12.31
CA VAL A 13 -9.43 4.62 12.78
C VAL A 13 -9.90 3.76 11.62
N GLY A 14 -9.30 2.58 11.50
CA GLY A 14 -9.65 1.54 10.54
C GLY A 14 -8.41 0.83 10.02
N LYS A 15 -8.50 -0.48 9.82
CA LYS A 15 -7.41 -1.30 9.28
C LYS A 15 -6.90 -0.77 7.93
N TYR A 16 -7.77 -0.20 7.09
CA TYR A 16 -7.39 0.39 5.81
C TYR A 16 -6.43 1.58 5.94
N VAL A 17 -6.51 2.35 7.04
CA VAL A 17 -5.60 3.47 7.28
C VAL A 17 -4.21 2.97 7.61
N GLU A 18 -4.10 1.94 8.46
CA GLU A 18 -2.81 1.31 8.79
C GLU A 18 -2.14 0.72 7.54
N ASP A 19 -2.92 0.13 6.62
CA ASP A 19 -2.41 -0.38 5.34
C ASP A 19 -1.89 0.75 4.43
N ILE A 20 -2.58 1.90 4.39
CA ILE A 20 -2.15 3.10 3.64
C ILE A 20 -0.87 3.68 4.26
N GLU A 21 -0.82 3.83 5.56
CA GLU A 21 0.34 4.33 6.30
C GLU A 21 1.56 3.43 6.05
N MET A 22 1.38 2.10 6.06
CA MET A 22 2.45 1.15 5.72
C MET A 22 2.91 1.31 4.26
N ALA A 23 2.00 1.53 3.32
CA ALA A 23 2.36 1.79 1.92
C ALA A 23 3.14 3.11 1.76
N LEU A 24 2.79 4.16 2.51
CA LEU A 24 3.53 5.42 2.52
C LEU A 24 4.93 5.26 3.16
N ILE A 25 5.05 4.50 4.25
CA ILE A 25 6.35 4.15 4.84
C ILE A 25 7.20 3.37 3.81
N ALA A 26 6.62 2.37 3.15
CA ALA A 26 7.31 1.60 2.12
C ALA A 26 7.76 2.48 0.94
N SER A 27 6.93 3.45 0.54
CA SER A 27 7.30 4.48 -0.43
C SER A 27 8.50 5.29 0.05
N ALA A 28 8.45 5.78 1.30
CA ALA A 28 9.53 6.55 1.89
C ALA A 28 10.83 5.74 1.98
N VAL A 29 10.84 4.54 2.58
CA VAL A 29 12.07 3.73 2.75
C VAL A 29 12.64 3.26 1.43
N SER A 30 11.80 2.95 0.44
CA SER A 30 12.25 2.53 -0.90
C SER A 30 12.71 3.69 -1.79
N GLY A 31 12.33 4.92 -1.44
CA GLY A 31 12.54 6.09 -2.30
C GLY A 31 11.64 6.10 -3.53
N LYS A 32 10.58 5.31 -3.59
CA LYS A 32 9.67 5.23 -4.73
C LYS A 32 8.40 6.03 -4.47
N HIS A 33 7.87 6.68 -5.52
CA HIS A 33 6.72 7.56 -5.41
C HIS A 33 5.41 6.81 -5.17
N GLY A 34 4.48 7.47 -4.45
CA GLY A 34 3.16 6.94 -4.13
C GLY A 34 2.02 7.87 -4.59
N LEU A 35 0.86 7.32 -4.90
CA LEU A 35 -0.35 8.06 -5.28
C LEU A 35 -1.58 7.50 -4.55
N LEU A 36 -2.25 8.34 -3.78
CA LEU A 36 -3.50 8.02 -3.08
C LEU A 36 -4.70 8.48 -3.92
N ILE A 37 -5.59 7.56 -4.25
CA ILE A 37 -6.74 7.82 -5.12
C ILE A 37 -8.02 7.41 -4.39
N GLY A 38 -9.06 8.21 -4.45
CA GLY A 38 -10.35 7.86 -3.83
C GLY A 38 -11.30 9.05 -3.76
N ALA A 39 -12.53 8.82 -3.35
CA ALA A 39 -13.54 9.86 -3.27
C ALA A 39 -13.14 11.03 -2.35
N PRO A 40 -13.66 12.24 -2.57
CA PRO A 40 -13.44 13.37 -1.67
C PRO A 40 -13.95 13.04 -0.26
N GLY A 41 -13.29 13.60 0.75
CA GLY A 41 -13.67 13.41 2.16
C GLY A 41 -13.11 12.14 2.84
N TRP A 42 -12.39 11.28 2.13
CA TRP A 42 -11.82 10.03 2.68
C TRP A 42 -10.43 10.19 3.30
N GLY A 43 -10.02 11.40 3.61
CA GLY A 43 -8.83 11.69 4.41
C GLY A 43 -7.49 11.54 3.69
N LYS A 44 -7.44 11.29 2.37
CA LYS A 44 -6.19 11.07 1.61
C LYS A 44 -5.08 12.08 1.92
N THR A 45 -5.40 13.37 1.73
CA THR A 45 -4.46 14.47 1.97
C THR A 45 -4.05 14.54 3.44
N ALA A 46 -5.02 14.35 4.36
CA ALA A 46 -4.75 14.39 5.78
C ALA A 46 -3.82 13.24 6.22
N ILE A 47 -4.01 12.02 5.70
CA ILE A 47 -3.13 10.88 5.97
C ILE A 47 -1.72 11.17 5.42
N ALA A 48 -1.61 11.61 4.16
CA ALA A 48 -0.30 11.89 3.55
C ALA A 48 0.47 12.99 4.30
N VAL A 49 -0.19 14.11 4.65
CA VAL A 49 0.39 15.23 5.40
C VAL A 49 0.77 14.79 6.82
N SER A 50 -0.09 14.05 7.51
CA SER A 50 0.20 13.53 8.85
C SER A 50 1.43 12.63 8.83
N MET A 51 1.51 11.69 7.90
CA MET A 51 2.66 10.79 7.77
C MET A 51 3.94 11.53 7.39
N ALA A 52 3.86 12.53 6.50
CA ALA A 52 5.02 13.35 6.16
C ALA A 52 5.59 14.08 7.39
N GLY A 53 4.73 14.73 8.18
CA GLY A 53 5.15 15.43 9.40
C GLY A 53 5.63 14.52 10.54
N GLN A 54 5.35 13.20 10.46
CA GLN A 54 5.84 12.23 11.45
C GLN A 54 7.19 11.63 11.05
N ILE A 55 7.41 11.43 9.75
CA ILE A 55 8.64 10.88 9.19
C ILE A 55 9.74 11.95 9.10
N ALA A 56 9.38 13.15 8.64
CA ALA A 56 10.29 14.23 8.31
C ALA A 56 10.14 15.43 9.25
N GLN A 57 11.22 16.20 9.46
CA GLN A 57 11.18 17.47 10.16
C GLN A 57 10.50 18.52 9.27
N LYS A 58 10.15 19.67 9.85
CA LYS A 58 9.36 20.70 9.18
C LYS A 58 10.01 21.24 7.89
N ASP A 59 11.32 21.29 7.84
CA ASP A 59 12.13 21.76 6.71
C ASP A 59 12.54 20.65 5.74
N GLU A 60 12.25 19.37 6.08
CA GLU A 60 12.58 18.22 5.25
C GLU A 60 11.44 17.78 4.34
N TRP A 61 10.25 18.40 4.43
CA TRP A 61 9.12 18.06 3.58
C TRP A 61 8.35 19.28 3.10
N THR A 62 7.70 19.15 1.94
CA THR A 62 6.92 20.22 1.32
C THR A 62 5.50 19.77 1.02
N PHE A 63 4.58 20.73 0.96
CA PHE A 63 3.20 20.51 0.57
C PHE A 63 2.78 21.50 -0.50
N THR A 64 2.28 20.98 -1.62
CA THR A 64 1.74 21.82 -2.71
C THR A 64 0.36 21.31 -3.10
N ARG A 65 -0.63 22.20 -3.10
CA ARG A 65 -1.97 21.89 -3.60
C ARG A 65 -2.12 22.40 -5.02
N PHE A 66 -2.42 21.51 -5.94
CA PHE A 66 -2.65 21.87 -7.32
C PHE A 66 -4.07 22.38 -7.57
N ALA A 67 -4.18 23.43 -8.36
CA ALA A 67 -5.39 23.96 -8.95
C ALA A 67 -5.15 24.22 -10.44
N THR A 68 -6.20 24.41 -11.21
CA THR A 68 -6.07 24.77 -12.64
C THR A 68 -5.29 26.06 -12.86
N SER A 69 -5.34 26.97 -11.86
CA SER A 69 -4.65 28.27 -11.87
C SER A 69 -3.31 28.27 -11.13
N THR A 70 -2.82 27.14 -10.64
CA THR A 70 -1.52 27.06 -9.95
C THR A 70 -0.42 27.57 -10.88
N PRO A 71 0.34 28.62 -10.50
CA PRO A 71 1.42 29.11 -11.31
C PRO A 71 2.69 28.21 -11.16
N PRO A 72 3.55 28.14 -12.16
CA PRO A 72 4.79 27.35 -12.11
C PRO A 72 5.66 27.68 -10.90
N GLU A 73 5.69 28.92 -10.48
CA GLU A 73 6.51 29.44 -9.38
C GLU A 73 6.12 28.83 -8.02
N GLU A 74 4.91 28.31 -7.84
CA GLU A 74 4.54 27.57 -6.63
C GLU A 74 5.28 26.22 -6.52
N VAL A 75 5.74 25.68 -7.63
CA VAL A 75 6.48 24.42 -7.67
C VAL A 75 7.98 24.66 -7.80
N THR A 76 8.39 25.52 -8.73
CA THR A 76 9.80 25.77 -9.05
C THR A 76 10.44 26.85 -8.18
N GLY A 77 9.66 27.63 -7.44
CA GLY A 77 10.08 28.84 -6.76
C GLY A 77 10.05 30.07 -7.66
N PRO A 78 9.92 31.28 -7.09
CA PRO A 78 10.00 32.53 -7.84
C PRO A 78 11.43 32.82 -8.30
N ILE A 79 11.57 33.61 -9.35
CA ILE A 79 12.88 34.09 -9.81
C ILE A 79 13.51 34.94 -8.71
N ASP A 80 14.80 34.72 -8.41
CA ASP A 80 15.59 35.55 -7.49
C ASP A 80 15.90 36.91 -8.14
N PRO A 81 15.29 38.01 -7.67
CA PRO A 81 15.56 39.31 -8.25
C PRO A 81 17.00 39.79 -8.00
N ALA A 82 17.67 39.29 -6.96
CA ALA A 82 19.07 39.66 -6.68
C ALA A 82 20.02 39.01 -7.70
N ALA A 83 19.75 37.79 -8.13
CA ALA A 83 20.51 37.13 -9.19
C ALA A 83 20.31 37.80 -10.55
N ALA A 84 19.09 38.23 -10.87
CA ALA A 84 18.78 38.94 -12.10
C ALA A 84 19.48 40.30 -12.23
N LEU A 85 19.83 40.94 -11.07
CA LEU A 85 20.54 42.23 -11.01
C LEU A 85 22.06 42.07 -10.94
N ARG A 86 22.62 40.88 -10.90
CA ARG A 86 24.07 40.63 -10.91
C ARG A 86 24.68 40.97 -12.28
N THR A 87 25.99 41.13 -12.29
CA THR A 87 26.75 41.33 -13.52
C THR A 87 27.76 40.19 -13.70
N PRO A 88 27.62 39.29 -14.66
CA PRO A 88 26.53 39.21 -15.63
C PRO A 88 25.19 38.78 -14.98
N PRO A 89 24.03 39.12 -15.58
CA PRO A 89 22.73 38.71 -15.10
C PRO A 89 22.58 37.18 -15.14
N ALA A 90 21.99 36.61 -14.09
CA ALA A 90 21.67 35.20 -14.03
C ALA A 90 20.18 34.99 -13.70
N ILE A 91 19.55 33.97 -14.30
CA ILE A 91 18.23 33.56 -13.91
C ILE A 91 18.39 32.42 -12.89
N GLU A 92 18.15 32.73 -11.64
CA GLU A 92 18.14 31.77 -10.54
C GLU A 92 16.75 31.79 -9.91
N TYR A 93 16.35 30.67 -9.32
CA TYR A 93 15.06 30.53 -8.63
C TYR A 93 15.30 30.43 -7.14
N ASN A 94 14.45 31.06 -6.36
CA ASN A 94 14.40 30.82 -4.92
C ASN A 94 13.63 29.54 -4.65
N ILE A 95 14.37 28.44 -4.49
CA ILE A 95 13.82 27.08 -4.33
C ILE A 95 13.57 26.70 -2.87
N GLU A 96 13.88 27.57 -1.90
CA GLU A 96 13.65 27.28 -0.48
C GLU A 96 12.18 26.96 -0.21
N GLY A 97 11.92 25.82 0.45
CA GLY A 97 10.58 25.35 0.78
C GLY A 97 9.77 24.82 -0.41
N THR A 98 10.39 24.68 -1.59
CA THR A 98 9.78 24.02 -2.77
C THR A 98 10.22 22.57 -2.87
N PRO A 99 9.61 21.74 -3.74
CA PRO A 99 10.08 20.39 -4.02
C PRO A 99 11.48 20.31 -4.66
N TYR A 100 12.02 21.45 -5.10
CA TYR A 100 13.38 21.57 -5.64
C TYR A 100 14.41 21.94 -4.57
N ASP A 101 13.96 22.24 -3.33
CA ASP A 101 14.85 22.51 -2.20
C ASP A 101 15.71 21.26 -1.91
N PRO A 102 17.05 21.39 -1.83
CA PRO A 102 17.93 20.27 -1.46
C PRO A 102 17.61 19.64 -0.10
N ASN A 103 16.95 20.38 0.80
CA ASN A 103 16.52 19.86 2.10
C ASN A 103 15.20 19.08 2.01
N ALA A 104 14.40 19.28 0.96
CA ALA A 104 13.15 18.57 0.78
C ALA A 104 13.41 17.08 0.45
N ARG A 105 13.15 16.22 1.40
CA ARG A 105 13.32 14.77 1.31
C ARG A 105 12.01 14.06 0.93
N LEU A 106 10.90 14.74 1.18
CA LEU A 106 9.56 14.26 0.93
C LEU A 106 8.67 15.42 0.46
N SER A 107 7.86 15.18 -0.56
CA SER A 107 6.91 16.18 -1.08
C SER A 107 5.52 15.60 -1.22
N VAL A 108 4.54 16.29 -0.68
CA VAL A 108 3.12 15.93 -0.80
C VAL A 108 2.45 16.86 -1.80
N PHE A 109 1.88 16.29 -2.86
CA PHE A 109 1.12 17.01 -3.87
C PHE A 109 -0.36 16.64 -3.79
N ASP A 110 -1.21 17.62 -3.51
CA ASP A 110 -2.66 17.41 -3.44
C ASP A 110 -3.30 17.73 -4.81
N GLU A 111 -4.22 16.88 -5.25
CA GLU A 111 -4.99 17.02 -6.49
C GLU A 111 -4.14 16.98 -7.78
N VAL A 112 -3.23 15.98 -7.89
CA VAL A 112 -2.23 15.87 -8.99
C VAL A 112 -2.79 15.84 -10.42
N PHE A 113 -4.08 15.59 -10.62
CA PHE A 113 -4.72 15.63 -11.95
C PHE A 113 -5.48 16.93 -12.24
N ARG A 114 -5.37 17.96 -11.39
CA ARG A 114 -6.05 19.25 -11.59
C ARG A 114 -5.24 20.32 -12.30
N PRO A 115 -3.90 20.36 -12.24
CA PRO A 115 -3.13 21.47 -12.78
C PRO A 115 -3.19 21.54 -14.31
N SER A 116 -2.72 22.68 -14.82
CA SER A 116 -2.50 22.87 -16.25
C SER A 116 -1.42 21.92 -16.77
N ASP A 117 -1.35 21.76 -18.08
CA ASP A 117 -0.39 20.91 -18.76
C ASP A 117 1.07 21.26 -18.40
N VAL A 118 1.37 22.54 -18.26
CA VAL A 118 2.72 23.02 -17.91
C VAL A 118 3.15 22.54 -16.53
N ILE A 119 2.26 22.65 -15.55
CA ILE A 119 2.52 22.17 -14.17
C ILE A 119 2.65 20.65 -14.14
N PHE A 120 1.82 19.98 -14.94
CA PHE A 120 1.87 18.53 -15.00
C PHE A 120 3.20 18.03 -15.57
N ASP A 121 3.76 18.73 -16.58
CA ASP A 121 5.07 18.42 -17.14
C ASP A 121 6.20 18.67 -16.11
N ILE A 122 6.12 19.75 -15.32
CA ILE A 122 7.03 20.00 -14.20
C ILE A 122 6.92 18.87 -13.14
N PHE A 123 5.71 18.42 -12.86
CA PHE A 123 5.50 17.31 -11.93
C PHE A 123 6.10 16.00 -12.45
N LEU A 124 5.99 15.70 -13.75
CA LEU A 124 6.63 14.55 -14.36
C LEU A 124 8.17 14.63 -14.29
N ASP A 125 8.75 15.83 -14.49
CA ASP A 125 10.19 16.05 -14.35
C ASP A 125 10.66 15.76 -12.90
N LEU A 126 9.90 16.20 -11.91
CA LEU A 126 10.21 15.90 -10.50
C LEU A 126 10.21 14.41 -10.20
N LEU A 127 9.27 13.64 -10.79
CA LEU A 127 9.20 12.20 -10.63
C LEU A 127 10.39 11.49 -11.29
N ASP A 128 10.93 12.01 -12.38
CA ASP A 128 12.07 11.43 -13.09
C ASP A 128 13.43 11.73 -12.43
N ARG A 129 13.52 12.72 -11.55
CA ARG A 129 14.80 13.13 -10.95
C ARG A 129 15.51 12.03 -10.17
N GLN A 130 14.77 11.17 -9.49
CA GLN A 130 15.38 10.03 -8.79
C GLN A 130 15.98 9.01 -9.76
N ASP A 131 15.35 8.82 -10.92
CA ASP A 131 15.80 7.84 -11.91
C ASP A 131 17.06 8.31 -12.66
N VAL A 132 17.30 9.61 -12.75
CA VAL A 132 18.51 10.18 -13.39
C VAL A 132 19.65 10.44 -12.37
N GLY A 133 19.53 9.93 -11.16
CA GLY A 133 20.61 9.95 -10.17
C GLY A 133 20.87 11.32 -9.52
N ILE A 134 19.86 12.17 -9.45
CA ILE A 134 19.92 13.40 -8.65
C ILE A 134 19.70 13.02 -7.19
N ASP A 135 20.79 12.98 -6.42
CA ASP A 135 20.83 12.44 -5.04
C ASP A 135 19.88 13.13 -4.03
N VAL A 136 19.31 14.27 -4.38
CA VAL A 136 18.47 15.11 -3.52
C VAL A 136 17.02 15.20 -3.98
N ALA A 137 16.56 14.33 -4.88
CA ALA A 137 15.16 14.34 -5.29
C ALA A 137 14.26 13.81 -4.16
N PRO A 138 13.17 14.53 -3.81
CA PRO A 138 12.25 14.08 -2.77
C PRO A 138 11.48 12.84 -3.20
N THR A 139 11.10 12.00 -2.24
CA THR A 139 10.03 11.04 -2.45
C THR A 139 8.71 11.80 -2.58
N ILE A 140 7.91 11.47 -3.58
CA ILE A 140 6.68 12.21 -3.87
C ILE A 140 5.47 11.36 -3.50
N TRP A 141 4.56 11.95 -2.74
CA TRP A 141 3.22 11.42 -2.47
C TRP A 141 2.17 12.31 -3.12
N GLY A 142 1.51 11.77 -4.13
CA GLY A 142 0.38 12.44 -4.77
C GLY A 142 -0.94 12.07 -4.12
N THR A 143 -1.94 12.96 -4.19
CA THR A 143 -3.33 12.61 -3.90
C THR A 143 -4.23 13.02 -5.04
N SER A 144 -5.32 12.30 -5.27
CA SER A 144 -6.35 12.70 -6.22
C SER A 144 -7.73 12.13 -5.90
N ASN A 145 -8.76 12.86 -6.30
CA ASN A 145 -10.16 12.41 -6.21
C ASN A 145 -10.60 11.57 -7.42
N PHE A 146 -9.86 11.63 -8.50
CA PHE A 146 -10.17 10.96 -9.77
C PHE A 146 -8.91 10.65 -10.55
N ILE A 147 -9.03 9.79 -11.55
CA ILE A 147 -7.97 9.51 -12.53
C ILE A 147 -8.46 10.00 -13.88
N VAL A 148 -7.64 10.80 -14.55
CA VAL A 148 -7.87 11.18 -15.94
C VAL A 148 -7.16 10.17 -16.84
N LYS A 149 -7.89 9.53 -17.75
CA LYS A 149 -7.28 8.65 -18.76
C LYS A 149 -6.74 9.51 -19.90
N SER A 150 -5.43 9.66 -19.97
CA SER A 150 -4.70 10.41 -20.99
C SER A 150 -3.32 9.83 -21.19
N GLU A 151 -2.62 10.19 -22.26
CA GLU A 151 -1.22 9.81 -22.48
C GLU A 151 -0.31 10.24 -21.33
N ARG A 152 -0.59 11.38 -20.70
CA ARG A 152 0.14 11.88 -19.54
C ARG A 152 -0.06 11.01 -18.30
N THR A 153 -1.25 10.48 -18.11
CA THR A 153 -1.50 9.54 -17.02
C THR A 153 -0.78 8.22 -17.23
N GLU A 154 -0.62 7.78 -18.48
CA GLU A 154 0.23 6.63 -18.80
C GLU A 154 1.70 6.91 -18.46
N ALA A 155 2.17 8.16 -18.64
CA ALA A 155 3.51 8.56 -18.21
C ALA A 155 3.69 8.51 -16.68
N LEU A 156 2.66 8.88 -15.90
CA LEU A 156 2.66 8.71 -14.44
C LEU A 156 2.70 7.24 -14.03
N ARG A 157 2.03 6.39 -14.79
CA ARG A 157 1.92 4.96 -14.49
C ARG A 157 3.28 4.28 -14.33
N ASP A 158 4.25 4.66 -15.15
CA ASP A 158 5.58 4.08 -15.09
C ASP A 158 6.46 4.70 -14.00
N ARG A 159 6.15 5.92 -13.54
CA ARG A 159 6.94 6.67 -12.57
C ARG A 159 6.50 6.43 -11.13
N ILE A 160 5.20 6.29 -10.91
CA ILE A 160 4.64 6.05 -9.58
C ILE A 160 4.58 4.55 -9.32
N ALA A 161 5.25 4.13 -8.26
CA ALA A 161 5.41 2.72 -7.93
C ALA A 161 4.23 2.17 -7.10
N LEU A 162 3.66 2.98 -6.20
CA LEU A 162 2.57 2.59 -5.31
C LEU A 162 1.29 3.37 -5.65
N TRP A 163 0.22 2.65 -6.00
CA TRP A 163 -1.09 3.19 -6.35
C TRP A 163 -2.12 2.74 -5.33
N VAL A 164 -2.42 3.61 -4.39
CA VAL A 164 -3.25 3.32 -3.23
C VAL A 164 -4.68 3.79 -3.47
N TRP A 165 -5.58 2.85 -3.73
CA TRP A 165 -7.01 3.14 -3.75
C TRP A 165 -7.52 3.23 -2.31
N VAL A 166 -7.89 4.44 -1.91
CA VAL A 166 -8.48 4.69 -0.59
C VAL A 166 -9.96 4.37 -0.67
N VAL A 167 -10.30 3.18 -0.24
CA VAL A 167 -11.69 2.67 -0.19
C VAL A 167 -11.93 2.26 1.25
N PRO A 168 -12.62 3.07 2.07
CA PRO A 168 -12.97 2.65 3.41
C PRO A 168 -13.92 1.46 3.31
N ASP A 169 -13.60 0.39 4.02
CA ASP A 169 -14.52 -0.73 4.16
C ASP A 169 -15.75 -0.25 4.95
N GLU A 170 -16.14 -0.64 6.04
CA GLU A 170 -17.27 -0.08 6.77
C GLU A 170 -16.85 1.14 7.61
N LEU A 171 -17.56 2.26 7.49
CA LEU A 171 -17.38 3.43 8.36
C LEU A 171 -17.83 3.06 9.77
N ASP A 172 -16.89 2.80 10.67
CA ASP A 172 -17.19 2.81 12.09
C ASP A 172 -17.45 4.25 12.56
N VAL A 173 -18.72 4.59 12.63
CA VAL A 173 -19.19 5.93 13.04
C VAL A 173 -18.66 6.33 14.41
N THR A 174 -18.54 5.36 15.33
CA THR A 174 -18.04 5.60 16.69
C THR A 174 -16.57 6.05 16.66
N SER A 175 -15.78 5.38 15.84
CA SER A 175 -14.36 5.73 15.62
C SER A 175 -14.20 7.10 14.99
N VAL A 176 -15.01 7.42 13.96
CA VAL A 176 -14.99 8.75 13.29
C VAL A 176 -15.35 9.87 14.26
N ILE A 177 -16.39 9.67 15.10
CA ILE A 177 -16.79 10.64 16.12
C ILE A 177 -15.71 10.75 17.20
N GLY A 178 -15.13 9.63 17.66
CA GLY A 178 -14.06 9.61 18.65
C GLY A 178 -12.85 10.42 18.22
N VAL A 179 -12.42 10.24 16.97
CA VAL A 179 -11.35 11.03 16.36
C VAL A 179 -11.72 12.52 16.27
N HIS A 180 -12.95 12.85 15.90
CA HIS A 180 -13.38 14.24 15.78
C HIS A 180 -13.45 14.95 17.14
N MET A 181 -13.86 14.25 18.18
CA MET A 181 -14.00 14.80 19.53
C MET A 181 -12.67 14.92 20.28
N ASN A 182 -11.70 14.05 19.99
CA ASN A 182 -10.39 13.98 20.64
C ASN A 182 -9.25 14.56 19.78
N ARG A 183 -9.55 15.51 18.91
CA ARG A 183 -8.59 16.11 17.95
C ARG A 183 -7.39 16.76 18.65
N ASP A 184 -6.40 15.97 18.94
CA ASP A 184 -5.03 16.46 19.09
C ASP A 184 -4.19 15.99 17.89
N TYR A 185 -4.22 16.77 16.81
CA TYR A 185 -3.47 16.51 15.58
C TYR A 185 -1.95 16.54 15.77
N ASN A 186 -1.48 16.91 16.96
CA ASN A 186 -0.09 17.03 17.30
C ASN A 186 0.46 15.78 18.02
N GLN A 187 -0.39 14.80 18.36
CA GLN A 187 0.12 13.55 18.91
C GLN A 187 0.83 12.75 17.81
N ARG A 188 2.13 12.60 17.99
CA ARG A 188 2.96 11.75 17.13
C ARG A 188 2.49 10.31 17.26
N LEU A 189 2.13 9.67 16.15
CA LEU A 189 1.94 8.22 16.11
C LEU A 189 3.31 7.58 16.40
N GLU A 190 3.36 6.69 17.35
CA GLU A 190 4.62 5.98 17.64
C GLU A 190 4.78 4.77 16.74
N MET A 191 3.66 4.17 16.30
CA MET A 191 3.67 2.88 15.62
C MET A 191 2.60 2.80 14.52
N VAL A 192 2.94 2.14 13.42
CA VAL A 192 2.03 1.70 12.35
C VAL A 192 2.13 0.18 12.23
N ASN A 193 1.01 -0.54 12.29
CA ASN A 193 0.97 -2.00 12.30
C ASN A 193 1.92 -2.64 13.34
N GLY A 194 1.99 -2.03 14.54
CA GLY A 194 2.85 -2.51 15.62
C GLY A 194 4.36 -2.23 15.41
N ARG A 195 4.74 -1.39 14.46
CA ARG A 195 6.13 -1.03 14.14
C ARG A 195 6.36 0.46 14.30
N PRO A 196 7.54 0.89 14.79
CA PRO A 196 7.85 2.31 14.94
C PRO A 196 7.89 3.01 13.58
N ILE A 197 7.37 4.23 13.52
CA ILE A 197 7.49 5.06 12.31
C ILE A 197 8.95 5.48 12.14
N PRO A 198 9.56 5.23 10.96
CA PRO A 198 10.95 5.56 10.75
C PRO A 198 11.17 7.06 10.64
N THR A 199 12.29 7.53 11.16
CA THR A 199 12.79 8.90 10.93
C THR A 199 13.49 9.02 9.56
N MET A 200 13.67 10.26 9.06
CA MET A 200 14.43 10.46 7.81
C MET A 200 15.86 9.93 7.90
N ALA A 201 16.49 9.99 9.07
CA ALA A 201 17.83 9.44 9.27
C ALA A 201 17.88 7.91 9.12
N GLU A 202 16.88 7.20 9.65
CA GLU A 202 16.74 5.74 9.50
C GLU A 202 16.42 5.38 8.05
N ILE A 203 15.55 6.14 7.38
CA ILE A 203 15.24 5.98 5.96
C ILE A 203 16.51 6.13 5.12
N ASP A 204 17.33 7.12 5.40
CA ASP A 204 18.60 7.33 4.68
C ASP A 204 19.60 6.19 4.91
N ALA A 205 19.65 5.67 6.13
CA ALA A 205 20.48 4.49 6.43
C ALA A 205 20.03 3.27 5.61
N ILE A 206 18.72 3.01 5.56
CA ILE A 206 18.13 1.95 4.75
C ILE A 206 18.44 2.15 3.25
N ARG A 207 18.26 3.38 2.74
CA ARG A 207 18.49 3.68 1.32
C ARG A 207 19.96 3.52 0.90
N LYS A 208 20.90 3.81 1.78
CA LYS A 208 22.35 3.71 1.55
C LYS A 208 22.88 2.28 1.75
N SER A 209 22.10 1.42 2.40
CA SER A 209 22.50 0.03 2.63
C SER A 209 22.62 -0.73 1.32
N LYS A 210 23.66 -1.58 1.23
CA LYS A 210 23.86 -2.48 0.09
C LYS A 210 23.30 -3.86 0.43
N PRO A 211 22.57 -4.49 -0.50
CA PRO A 211 22.05 -5.82 -0.27
C PRO A 211 23.19 -6.86 -0.17
N THR A 212 23.01 -7.83 0.71
CA THR A 212 23.82 -9.06 0.73
C THR A 212 23.40 -9.97 -0.42
N GLN A 213 24.23 -10.97 -0.74
CA GLN A 213 23.88 -11.95 -1.76
C GLN A 213 22.61 -12.73 -1.37
N ASN A 214 22.49 -13.08 -0.10
CA ASN A 214 21.34 -13.79 0.46
C ASN A 214 20.03 -12.97 0.27
N ALA A 215 20.06 -11.68 0.60
CA ALA A 215 18.92 -10.78 0.38
C ALA A 215 18.58 -10.63 -1.12
N ILE A 216 19.60 -10.56 -2.00
CA ILE A 216 19.37 -10.52 -3.46
C ILE A 216 18.65 -11.78 -3.93
N ASP A 217 19.12 -12.96 -3.53
CA ASP A 217 18.54 -14.24 -3.93
C ASP A 217 17.11 -14.38 -3.41
N THR A 218 16.85 -13.95 -2.18
CA THR A 218 15.52 -13.94 -1.56
C THR A 218 14.56 -13.02 -2.29
N VAL A 219 14.95 -11.78 -2.57
CA VAL A 219 14.13 -10.81 -3.32
C VAL A 219 13.89 -11.30 -4.75
N THR A 220 14.92 -11.85 -5.41
CA THR A 220 14.80 -12.38 -6.77
C THR A 220 13.77 -13.50 -6.83
N SER A 221 13.87 -14.48 -5.92
CA SER A 221 12.90 -15.59 -5.86
C SER A 221 11.46 -15.11 -5.65
N TYR A 222 11.26 -14.14 -4.76
CA TYR A 222 9.95 -13.52 -4.54
C TYR A 222 9.41 -12.84 -5.81
N LEU A 223 10.25 -12.05 -6.50
CA LEU A 223 9.86 -11.30 -7.69
C LEU A 223 9.62 -12.23 -8.91
N GLU A 224 10.31 -13.34 -9.01
CA GLU A 224 10.05 -14.35 -10.05
C GLU A 224 8.64 -14.94 -9.91
N VAL A 225 8.25 -15.30 -8.68
CA VAL A 225 6.90 -15.78 -8.39
C VAL A 225 5.86 -14.70 -8.68
N LEU A 226 6.06 -13.48 -8.16
CA LEU A 226 5.15 -12.35 -8.37
C LEU A 226 4.99 -12.01 -9.87
N SER A 227 6.09 -11.95 -10.61
CA SER A 227 6.06 -11.69 -12.06
C SER A 227 5.34 -12.79 -12.84
N THR A 228 5.50 -14.04 -12.42
CA THR A 228 4.83 -15.18 -13.06
C THR A 228 3.33 -15.14 -12.81
N GLU A 229 2.90 -14.95 -11.59
CA GLU A 229 1.47 -14.84 -11.25
C GLU A 229 0.83 -13.59 -11.87
N SER A 230 1.55 -12.46 -11.90
CA SER A 230 1.10 -11.25 -12.58
C SER A 230 0.80 -11.50 -14.07
N LYS A 231 1.69 -12.20 -14.77
CA LYS A 231 1.49 -12.54 -16.20
C LYS A 231 0.28 -13.44 -16.41
N LYS A 232 0.04 -14.42 -15.53
CA LYS A 232 -1.16 -15.28 -15.56
C LYS A 232 -2.44 -14.46 -15.39
N GLY A 233 -2.43 -13.45 -14.52
CA GLY A 233 -3.53 -12.50 -14.33
C GLY A 233 -3.66 -11.44 -15.43
N GLY A 234 -2.82 -11.49 -16.49
CA GLY A 234 -2.86 -10.52 -17.59
C GLY A 234 -2.24 -9.17 -17.28
N PHE A 235 -1.46 -9.05 -16.21
CA PHE A 235 -0.74 -7.82 -15.86
C PHE A 235 0.61 -7.75 -16.59
N ARG A 236 0.90 -6.58 -17.18
CA ARG A 236 2.18 -6.34 -17.87
C ARG A 236 3.23 -5.86 -16.88
N VAL A 237 4.34 -6.59 -16.82
CA VAL A 237 5.51 -6.23 -15.99
C VAL A 237 6.67 -5.88 -16.93
N ASN A 238 7.06 -4.61 -16.95
CA ASN A 238 8.21 -4.11 -17.68
C ASN A 238 9.46 -4.03 -16.77
N PRO A 239 10.68 -3.86 -17.33
CA PRO A 239 11.91 -3.79 -16.54
C PRO A 239 11.90 -2.70 -15.47
N ARG A 240 11.34 -1.52 -15.75
CA ARG A 240 11.23 -0.41 -14.81
C ARG A 240 10.35 -0.80 -13.59
N ARG A 241 9.25 -1.53 -13.84
CA ARG A 241 8.39 -2.04 -12.77
C ARG A 241 9.11 -3.08 -11.90
N LEU A 242 9.88 -3.97 -12.50
CA LEU A 242 10.68 -4.94 -11.73
C LEU A 242 11.74 -4.24 -10.87
N GLU A 243 12.38 -3.20 -11.38
CA GLU A 243 13.34 -2.38 -10.62
C GLU A 243 12.63 -1.69 -9.43
N GLN A 244 11.46 -1.09 -9.66
CA GLN A 244 10.66 -0.48 -8.59
C GLN A 244 10.28 -1.50 -7.52
N TRP A 245 9.77 -2.66 -7.93
CA TRP A 245 9.42 -3.75 -7.02
C TRP A 245 10.62 -4.26 -6.24
N SER A 246 11.77 -4.44 -6.89
CA SER A 246 13.02 -4.84 -6.24
C SER A 246 13.40 -3.85 -5.13
N SER A 247 13.36 -2.56 -5.42
CA SER A 247 13.63 -1.52 -4.43
C SER A 247 12.63 -1.53 -3.27
N ILE A 248 11.32 -1.65 -3.57
CA ILE A 248 10.26 -1.72 -2.56
C ILE A 248 10.46 -2.96 -1.68
N VAL A 249 10.56 -4.14 -2.27
CA VAL A 249 10.65 -5.39 -1.51
C VAL A 249 11.90 -5.42 -0.65
N TYR A 250 13.07 -5.12 -1.21
CA TYR A 250 14.34 -5.13 -0.46
C TYR A 250 14.31 -4.15 0.73
N ARG A 251 14.05 -2.88 0.47
CA ARG A 251 14.15 -1.84 1.49
C ARG A 251 13.03 -1.90 2.52
N THR A 252 11.84 -2.29 2.12
CA THR A 252 10.74 -2.50 3.08
C THR A 252 10.99 -3.74 3.93
N THR A 253 11.50 -4.84 3.36
CA THR A 253 11.91 -6.01 4.15
C THR A 253 12.98 -5.65 5.18
N MET A 254 13.98 -4.88 4.76
CA MET A 254 15.01 -4.39 5.66
C MET A 254 14.41 -3.54 6.81
N TYR A 255 13.49 -2.61 6.51
CA TYR A 255 12.77 -1.86 7.53
C TYR A 255 11.97 -2.78 8.47
N LEU A 256 11.24 -3.75 7.91
CA LEU A 256 10.43 -4.70 8.67
C LEU A 256 11.29 -5.60 9.58
N ASN A 257 12.55 -5.83 9.24
CA ASN A 257 13.53 -6.59 10.01
C ASN A 257 14.41 -5.70 10.92
N GLY A 258 13.95 -4.48 11.26
CA GLY A 258 14.67 -3.61 12.17
C GLY A 258 15.97 -3.01 11.64
N GLY A 259 16.11 -2.92 10.32
CA GLY A 259 17.27 -2.35 9.63
C GLY A 259 18.31 -3.39 9.19
N ASP A 260 18.09 -4.68 9.44
CA ASP A 260 19.00 -5.73 8.99
C ASP A 260 18.93 -5.90 7.47
N SER A 261 20.09 -5.83 6.82
CA SER A 261 20.24 -5.96 5.37
C SER A 261 20.47 -7.41 4.92
N ASP A 262 20.66 -8.33 5.85
CA ASP A 262 20.82 -9.77 5.58
C ASP A 262 19.58 -10.52 6.05
N PHE A 263 18.80 -11.04 5.09
CA PHE A 263 17.57 -11.77 5.37
C PHE A 263 17.37 -12.90 4.34
N ASP A 264 16.74 -13.98 4.80
CA ASP A 264 16.45 -15.20 4.04
C ASP A 264 14.98 -15.42 3.74
N SER A 265 14.13 -14.47 4.16
CA SER A 265 12.68 -14.53 3.96
C SER A 265 12.07 -13.13 3.81
N ILE A 266 10.97 -13.06 3.07
CA ILE A 266 10.15 -11.85 2.95
C ILE A 266 9.04 -11.92 3.99
N PRO A 267 8.88 -10.89 4.85
CA PRO A 267 7.79 -10.85 5.84
C PRO A 267 6.41 -10.88 5.19
N GLU A 268 5.43 -11.52 5.84
CA GLU A 268 4.02 -11.57 5.38
C GLU A 268 3.43 -10.16 5.22
N ASP A 269 3.84 -9.21 6.05
CA ASP A 269 3.45 -7.79 5.97
C ASP A 269 3.79 -7.13 4.61
N MET A 270 4.73 -7.71 3.84
CA MET A 270 5.01 -7.27 2.47
C MET A 270 3.77 -7.38 1.57
N GLY A 271 2.87 -8.32 1.84
CA GLY A 271 1.60 -8.45 1.14
C GLY A 271 0.76 -7.17 1.21
N ILE A 272 0.77 -6.46 2.34
CA ILE A 272 0.07 -5.18 2.52
C ILE A 272 0.61 -4.15 1.53
N VAL A 273 1.93 -4.05 1.39
CA VAL A 273 2.59 -3.09 0.50
C VAL A 273 2.39 -3.46 -0.96
N MET A 274 2.58 -4.72 -1.30
CA MET A 274 2.52 -5.19 -2.69
C MET A 274 1.11 -5.13 -3.29
N LYS A 275 0.05 -5.11 -2.46
CA LYS A 275 -1.32 -4.80 -2.91
C LYS A 275 -1.42 -3.47 -3.68
N TYR A 276 -0.52 -2.54 -3.41
CA TYR A 276 -0.50 -1.21 -4.01
C TYR A 276 0.60 -1.02 -5.07
N ALA A 277 1.44 -2.04 -5.29
CA ALA A 277 2.63 -1.92 -6.13
C ALA A 277 2.35 -2.06 -7.64
N TYR A 278 1.10 -1.96 -8.07
CA TYR A 278 0.74 -1.95 -9.49
C TYR A 278 -0.27 -0.85 -9.82
N PRO A 279 -0.04 -0.07 -10.90
CA PRO A 279 -0.92 1.01 -11.31
C PRO A 279 -2.19 0.47 -11.97
N CYS A 280 -3.28 0.47 -11.24
CA CYS A 280 -4.59 0.07 -11.71
C CYS A 280 -5.48 1.31 -11.89
N PHE A 281 -5.88 1.62 -13.14
CA PHE A 281 -6.82 2.70 -13.44
C PHE A 281 -8.30 2.29 -13.23
N ASP A 282 -8.53 1.03 -12.94
CA ASP A 282 -9.84 0.43 -12.73
C ASP A 282 -9.85 -0.31 -11.39
N LYS A 283 -10.91 -0.09 -10.59
CA LYS A 283 -11.05 -0.70 -9.27
C LYS A 283 -11.11 -2.23 -9.35
N ASN A 284 -11.73 -2.81 -10.39
CA ASN A 284 -11.83 -4.26 -10.52
C ASN A 284 -10.45 -4.87 -10.80
N LYS A 285 -9.67 -4.23 -11.68
CA LYS A 285 -8.28 -4.64 -11.93
C LYS A 285 -7.39 -4.49 -10.71
N TRP A 286 -7.66 -3.49 -9.87
CA TRP A 286 -6.96 -3.35 -8.60
C TRP A 286 -7.29 -4.48 -7.62
N ILE A 287 -8.56 -4.92 -7.54
CA ILE A 287 -8.97 -6.06 -6.72
C ILE A 287 -8.26 -7.34 -7.22
N GLU A 288 -8.28 -7.62 -8.54
CA GLU A 288 -7.57 -8.76 -9.13
C GLU A 288 -6.06 -8.73 -8.79
N TRP A 289 -5.46 -7.55 -8.83
CA TRP A 289 -4.06 -7.38 -8.45
C TRP A 289 -3.81 -7.69 -6.97
N GLN A 290 -4.68 -7.22 -6.08
CA GLN A 290 -4.57 -7.48 -4.65
C GLN A 290 -4.63 -8.97 -4.32
N GLU A 291 -5.48 -9.73 -4.99
CA GLU A 291 -5.56 -11.18 -4.84
C GLU A 291 -4.22 -11.84 -5.21
N ILE A 292 -3.61 -11.44 -6.33
CA ILE A 292 -2.30 -11.94 -6.76
C ILE A 292 -1.22 -11.57 -5.73
N ALA A 293 -1.12 -10.32 -5.35
CA ALA A 293 -0.10 -9.83 -4.42
C ALA A 293 -0.19 -10.54 -3.05
N SER A 294 -1.42 -10.72 -2.55
CA SER A 294 -1.67 -11.42 -1.29
C SER A 294 -1.31 -12.91 -1.38
N SER A 295 -1.63 -13.57 -2.50
CA SER A 295 -1.33 -14.99 -2.69
C SER A 295 0.18 -15.27 -2.77
N VAL A 296 0.95 -14.34 -3.30
CA VAL A 296 2.42 -14.44 -3.37
C VAL A 296 3.07 -14.19 -2.00
N ALA A 297 2.52 -13.24 -1.23
CA ALA A 297 3.05 -12.90 0.09
C ALA A 297 2.78 -13.99 1.14
N ASP A 298 1.60 -14.57 1.13
CA ASP A 298 1.21 -15.70 1.99
C ASP A 298 0.49 -16.80 1.20
N PRO A 299 1.24 -17.68 0.53
CA PRO A 299 0.65 -18.76 -0.27
C PRO A 299 -0.21 -19.72 0.55
N VAL A 300 0.08 -19.88 1.83
CA VAL A 300 -0.68 -20.76 2.73
C VAL A 300 -2.02 -20.14 3.06
N ALA A 301 -2.06 -18.85 3.43
CA ALA A 301 -3.32 -18.14 3.68
C ALA A 301 -4.19 -18.09 2.41
N ALA A 302 -3.62 -17.79 1.26
CA ALA A 302 -4.32 -17.78 -0.01
C ALA A 302 -4.93 -19.15 -0.38
N ALA A 303 -4.17 -20.23 -0.16
CA ALA A 303 -4.68 -21.57 -0.39
C ALA A 303 -5.80 -21.95 0.59
N ILE A 304 -5.70 -21.55 1.87
CA ILE A 304 -6.76 -21.73 2.88
C ILE A 304 -8.03 -20.99 2.43
N GLU A 305 -7.91 -19.73 2.03
CA GLU A 305 -9.02 -18.91 1.58
C GLU A 305 -9.71 -19.54 0.36
N THR A 306 -8.92 -19.99 -0.62
CA THR A 306 -9.45 -20.67 -1.83
C THR A 306 -10.25 -21.92 -1.46
N VAL A 307 -9.69 -22.81 -0.64
CA VAL A 307 -10.38 -24.03 -0.21
C VAL A 307 -11.67 -23.71 0.55
N THR A 308 -11.62 -22.70 1.42
CA THR A 308 -12.77 -22.24 2.21
C THR A 308 -13.86 -21.67 1.31
N LYS A 309 -13.50 -20.78 0.39
CA LYS A 309 -14.42 -20.16 -0.58
C LYS A 309 -15.11 -21.20 -1.48
N ASP A 310 -14.33 -22.15 -2.00
CA ASP A 310 -14.86 -23.24 -2.83
C ASP A 310 -15.83 -24.12 -2.03
N ALA A 311 -15.51 -24.45 -0.79
CA ALA A 311 -16.38 -25.25 0.06
C ALA A 311 -17.70 -24.53 0.36
N TYR A 312 -17.66 -23.24 0.70
CA TYR A 312 -18.87 -22.45 0.91
C TYR A 312 -19.71 -22.30 -0.37
N ALA A 313 -19.10 -22.12 -1.53
CA ALA A 313 -19.82 -22.08 -2.81
C ALA A 313 -20.54 -23.39 -3.09
N GLU A 314 -19.89 -24.53 -2.85
CA GLU A 314 -20.49 -25.86 -3.00
C GLU A 314 -21.59 -26.10 -1.95
N PHE A 315 -21.41 -25.69 -0.70
CA PHE A 315 -22.48 -25.78 0.31
C PHE A 315 -23.73 -25.00 -0.11
N LYS A 316 -23.56 -23.75 -0.60
CA LYS A 316 -24.69 -22.97 -1.15
C LYS A 316 -25.35 -23.66 -2.34
N ARG A 317 -24.57 -24.30 -3.21
CA ARG A 317 -25.11 -25.04 -4.35
C ARG A 317 -25.97 -26.22 -3.90
N VAL A 318 -25.46 -27.02 -2.95
CA VAL A 318 -26.19 -28.20 -2.40
C VAL A 318 -27.45 -27.73 -1.68
N GLN A 319 -27.40 -26.66 -0.88
CA GLN A 319 -28.58 -26.08 -0.23
C GLN A 319 -29.68 -25.69 -1.23
N ARG A 320 -29.29 -25.08 -2.35
CA ARG A 320 -30.23 -24.64 -3.41
C ARG A 320 -30.79 -25.78 -4.27
N SER A 321 -30.15 -26.93 -4.31
CA SER A 321 -30.60 -28.07 -5.15
C SER A 321 -31.89 -28.72 -4.67
N GLY A 322 -32.30 -28.50 -3.41
CA GLY A 322 -33.64 -28.88 -2.92
C GLY A 322 -33.89 -30.38 -2.77
N GLY A 323 -32.85 -31.19 -2.57
CA GLY A 323 -32.96 -32.63 -2.31
C GLY A 323 -33.55 -32.99 -0.95
N GLY A 324 -33.88 -34.24 -0.74
CA GLY A 324 -34.32 -34.76 0.57
C GLY A 324 -33.22 -34.56 1.64
N LYS A 325 -33.64 -34.42 2.92
CA LYS A 325 -32.67 -34.13 4.01
C LYS A 325 -31.49 -35.10 4.04
N TYR A 326 -31.70 -36.37 3.77
CA TYR A 326 -30.62 -37.37 3.76
C TYR A 326 -29.69 -37.22 2.56
N GLU A 327 -30.24 -36.98 1.36
CA GLU A 327 -29.43 -36.74 0.15
C GLU A 327 -28.58 -35.45 0.31
N MET A 328 -29.18 -34.41 0.83
CA MET A 328 -28.47 -33.16 1.10
C MET A 328 -27.35 -33.37 2.12
N ALA A 329 -27.58 -34.07 3.22
CA ALA A 329 -26.55 -34.36 4.23
C ALA A 329 -25.39 -35.19 3.66
N GLU A 330 -25.68 -36.16 2.76
CA GLU A 330 -24.65 -36.94 2.08
C GLU A 330 -23.79 -36.08 1.16
N GLU A 331 -24.43 -35.24 0.34
CA GLU A 331 -23.70 -34.32 -0.56
C GLU A 331 -22.87 -33.31 0.20
N LEU A 332 -23.40 -32.69 1.26
CA LEU A 332 -22.64 -31.79 2.15
C LEU A 332 -21.45 -32.52 2.80
N GLY A 333 -21.62 -33.78 3.20
CA GLY A 333 -20.55 -34.63 3.72
C GLY A 333 -19.43 -34.87 2.70
N LYS A 334 -19.77 -35.05 1.42
CA LYS A 334 -18.77 -35.16 0.33
C LYS A 334 -17.98 -33.85 0.14
N VAL A 335 -18.66 -32.70 0.21
CA VAL A 335 -18.01 -31.38 0.14
C VAL A 335 -17.05 -31.19 1.30
N MET A 336 -17.49 -31.53 2.52
CA MET A 336 -16.63 -31.39 3.73
C MET A 336 -15.41 -32.31 3.65
N ALA A 337 -15.56 -33.56 3.26
CA ALA A 337 -14.45 -34.49 3.08
C ALA A 337 -13.48 -34.08 1.96
N LYS A 338 -13.96 -33.39 0.92
CA LYS A 338 -13.10 -32.77 -0.11
C LYS A 338 -12.31 -31.61 0.45
N ALA A 339 -12.96 -30.72 1.21
CA ALA A 339 -12.29 -29.58 1.85
C ALA A 339 -11.20 -30.05 2.82
N GLU A 340 -11.47 -31.04 3.69
CA GLU A 340 -10.49 -31.60 4.61
C GLU A 340 -9.26 -32.18 3.90
N ARG A 341 -9.44 -32.87 2.78
CA ARG A 341 -8.33 -33.39 1.96
C ARG A 341 -7.53 -32.26 1.33
N ASN A 342 -8.20 -31.22 0.83
CA ASN A 342 -7.53 -30.06 0.24
C ASN A 342 -6.73 -29.32 1.30
N PHE A 343 -7.27 -29.10 2.49
CA PHE A 343 -6.52 -28.49 3.60
C PHE A 343 -5.29 -29.31 4.02
N ALA A 344 -5.37 -30.62 3.99
CA ALA A 344 -4.23 -31.48 4.29
C ALA A 344 -3.08 -31.31 3.28
N SER A 345 -3.37 -30.85 2.06
CA SER A 345 -2.36 -30.57 1.03
C SER A 345 -1.75 -29.15 1.11
N VAL A 346 -2.44 -28.21 1.77
CA VAL A 346 -2.05 -26.80 1.83
C VAL A 346 -0.82 -26.58 2.71
N THR A 347 -0.69 -27.33 3.80
CA THR A 347 0.42 -27.14 4.74
C THR A 347 1.03 -28.46 5.18
N LYS A 348 2.38 -28.50 5.21
CA LYS A 348 3.11 -29.65 5.80
C LYS A 348 3.08 -29.63 7.34
N LYS A 349 2.67 -28.52 7.95
CA LYS A 349 2.53 -28.39 9.41
C LYS A 349 1.18 -28.95 9.84
N LYS A 350 1.18 -30.10 10.49
CA LYS A 350 -0.03 -30.80 10.97
C LYS A 350 -0.96 -29.97 11.88
N ASN A 351 -0.48 -28.88 12.47
CA ASN A 351 -1.21 -28.05 13.46
C ASN A 351 -1.11 -26.55 13.12
N ASP A 352 -1.26 -26.18 11.84
CA ASP A 352 -1.39 -24.75 11.50
C ASP A 352 -2.73 -24.24 12.05
N LYS A 353 -2.66 -23.28 12.97
CA LYS A 353 -3.85 -22.71 13.62
C LYS A 353 -4.84 -22.11 12.62
N ARG A 354 -4.36 -21.55 11.52
CA ARG A 354 -5.18 -20.95 10.47
C ARG A 354 -6.04 -22.02 9.77
N VAL A 355 -5.44 -23.18 9.46
CA VAL A 355 -6.15 -24.32 8.87
C VAL A 355 -7.19 -24.87 9.85
N ILE A 356 -6.84 -24.99 11.12
CA ILE A 356 -7.78 -25.49 12.17
C ILE A 356 -8.98 -24.55 12.25
N THR A 357 -8.74 -23.24 12.36
CA THR A 357 -9.82 -22.24 12.44
C THR A 357 -10.73 -22.28 11.19
N ALA A 358 -10.16 -22.39 10.00
CA ALA A 358 -10.93 -22.48 8.76
C ALA A 358 -11.78 -23.75 8.69
N LEU A 359 -11.20 -24.89 9.10
CA LEU A 359 -11.92 -26.17 9.17
C LEU A 359 -13.07 -26.14 10.20
N ASP A 360 -12.85 -25.55 11.37
CA ASP A 360 -13.88 -25.43 12.39
C ASP A 360 -15.04 -24.56 11.90
N GLY A 361 -14.76 -23.44 11.23
CA GLY A 361 -15.79 -22.61 10.59
C GLY A 361 -16.61 -23.38 9.54
N LEU A 362 -15.96 -24.21 8.70
CA LEU A 362 -16.67 -25.05 7.74
C LEU A 362 -17.50 -26.15 8.41
N ARG A 363 -17.01 -26.75 9.48
CA ARG A 363 -17.74 -27.76 10.25
C ARG A 363 -18.98 -27.18 10.93
N ASP A 364 -18.88 -25.97 11.45
CA ASP A 364 -20.02 -25.26 12.05
C ASP A 364 -21.08 -24.95 10.98
N CYS A 365 -20.67 -24.45 9.81
CA CYS A 365 -21.56 -24.22 8.67
C CYS A 365 -22.23 -25.52 8.22
N PHE A 366 -21.48 -26.62 8.07
CA PHE A 366 -21.99 -27.95 7.72
C PHE A 366 -23.03 -28.40 8.75
N ALA A 367 -22.75 -28.26 10.04
CA ALA A 367 -23.66 -28.66 11.11
C ALA A 367 -24.98 -27.89 11.09
N GLN A 368 -24.91 -26.55 10.81
CA GLN A 368 -26.08 -25.68 10.68
C GLN A 368 -26.95 -26.12 9.48
N LEU A 369 -26.34 -26.33 8.32
CA LEU A 369 -27.05 -26.79 7.12
C LEU A 369 -27.73 -28.14 7.33
N CYS A 370 -27.09 -29.09 8.02
CA CYS A 370 -27.68 -30.37 8.38
C CYS A 370 -28.89 -30.24 9.32
N ARG A 371 -28.94 -29.22 10.15
CA ARG A 371 -30.12 -28.89 10.99
C ARG A 371 -31.21 -28.15 10.21
N GLY A 372 -30.96 -27.74 8.97
CA GLY A 372 -31.88 -26.94 8.16
C GLY A 372 -31.87 -25.45 8.52
N GLU A 373 -30.80 -24.98 9.17
CA GLU A 373 -30.52 -23.59 9.42
C GLU A 373 -29.84 -22.95 8.20
N ASP A 374 -29.98 -21.63 8.02
CA ASP A 374 -29.31 -20.91 6.95
C ASP A 374 -28.10 -20.14 7.54
N PRO A 375 -26.87 -20.60 7.30
CA PRO A 375 -25.66 -19.95 7.83
C PRO A 375 -25.14 -18.81 6.94
N PHE A 376 -25.81 -18.46 5.82
CA PHE A 376 -25.29 -17.53 4.82
C PHE A 376 -25.97 -16.17 4.80
#